data_2dbb31c43043e1cbf231891bb7604e3f
#
_entry.id   2dbb31c43043e1cbf231891bb7604e3f
#
_cell.length_a   1.000
_cell.length_b   1.000
_cell.length_c   1.000
_cell.angle_alpha   90.00
_cell.angle_beta   90.00
_cell.angle_gamma   90.00
#
_symmetry.space_group_name_H-M   'P 1'
#
loop_
_entity.id
_entity.type
_entity.pdbx_description
1 polymer ?
#
loop_
_entity_poly.entity_id
_entity_poly.type
_entity_poly.pdbx_seq_one_letter_code
_entity_poly.pdbx_strand_id
1 'polypeptide(L)'
;MPLHRGLAAGVLTLLTIASVIVAQAPAAAQENNDPEAVGSVGIRLLEAPVSLQDDPRAMAYIVDNLPPGTTITRRIEVSNGSDREQTITLYPAAASIGEGADGFQIGDGRAVNELTTWMSVAPTDVVLPPNTAEEAVVTIAVPEDAPEGEQYAVVWAQTADAPTETGIQNVSRVGIRTY
;
A
#
# COMPACT_ATOMS: atom_id res chain seq x y z
N MET A 1 -32.85 -100.36 1.18
CA MET A 1 -32.41 -100.52 -0.21
C MET A 1 -32.46 -99.22 -0.90
N PRO A 2 -31.55 -98.90 -1.76
CA PRO A 2 -30.14 -98.52 -1.54
C PRO A 2 -29.86 -97.01 -1.74
N LEU A 3 -28.91 -96.54 -1.05
CA LEU A 3 -27.69 -95.82 -1.44
C LEU A 3 -27.70 -95.10 -2.79
N HIS A 4 -27.46 -93.82 -2.82
CA HIS A 4 -26.59 -93.20 -3.77
C HIS A 4 -25.87 -92.00 -3.14
N ARG A 5 -24.55 -92.09 -3.13
CA ARG A 5 -23.55 -91.06 -2.75
C ARG A 5 -23.51 -90.04 -3.93
N GLY A 6 -23.59 -88.77 -3.60
CA GLY A 6 -23.28 -87.67 -4.53
C GLY A 6 -22.15 -86.83 -3.97
N LEU A 7 -21.01 -86.85 -4.67
CA LEU A 7 -19.84 -86.01 -4.42
C LEU A 7 -20.20 -84.54 -4.59
N ALA A 8 -19.88 -83.76 -3.57
CA ALA A 8 -19.83 -82.28 -3.69
C ALA A 8 -18.44 -81.85 -4.10
N ALA A 9 -18.31 -81.34 -5.32
CA ALA A 9 -17.09 -80.67 -5.77
C ALA A 9 -17.09 -79.24 -5.26
N GLY A 10 -16.13 -78.97 -4.36
CA GLY A 10 -15.88 -77.63 -3.89
C GLY A 10 -15.14 -76.81 -4.96
N VAL A 11 -15.77 -75.72 -5.40
CA VAL A 11 -15.09 -74.73 -6.24
C VAL A 11 -14.44 -73.70 -5.31
N LEU A 12 -13.10 -73.78 -5.29
CA LEU A 12 -12.24 -72.81 -4.57
C LEU A 12 -12.08 -71.58 -5.47
N THR A 13 -12.85 -70.51 -5.16
CA THR A 13 -12.72 -69.24 -5.87
C THR A 13 -11.53 -68.47 -5.29
N LEU A 14 -10.42 -68.40 -6.03
CA LEU A 14 -9.27 -67.55 -5.68
C LEU A 14 -9.64 -66.10 -5.95
N LEU A 15 -9.79 -65.31 -4.87
CA LEU A 15 -9.99 -63.86 -4.94
C LEU A 15 -8.62 -63.20 -5.03
N THR A 16 -8.20 -62.80 -6.24
CA THR A 16 -6.99 -62.00 -6.45
C THR A 16 -7.30 -60.55 -6.11
N ILE A 17 -6.78 -60.09 -4.96
CA ILE A 17 -6.77 -58.67 -4.57
C ILE A 17 -5.69 -57.98 -5.41
N ALA A 18 -6.12 -57.24 -6.43
CA ALA A 18 -5.21 -56.34 -7.16
C ALA A 18 -4.99 -55.10 -6.32
N SER A 19 -3.82 -55.01 -5.69
CA SER A 19 -3.39 -53.78 -4.99
C SER A 19 -3.09 -52.70 -6.03
N VAL A 20 -3.96 -51.73 -6.17
CA VAL A 20 -3.72 -50.50 -6.95
C VAL A 20 -2.76 -49.63 -6.14
N ILE A 21 -1.49 -49.60 -6.50
CA ILE A 21 -0.52 -48.63 -5.98
C ILE A 21 -0.85 -47.31 -6.69
N VAL A 22 -1.56 -46.40 -6.02
CA VAL A 22 -1.67 -45.04 -6.46
C VAL A 22 -0.33 -44.36 -6.17
N ALA A 23 0.47 -44.17 -7.20
CA ALA A 23 1.66 -43.33 -7.13
C ALA A 23 1.19 -41.88 -6.91
N GLN A 24 1.34 -41.39 -5.68
CA GLN A 24 1.20 -39.97 -5.41
C GLN A 24 2.39 -39.27 -6.08
N ALA A 25 2.10 -38.55 -7.17
CA ALA A 25 3.03 -37.56 -7.70
C ALA A 25 3.36 -36.57 -6.61
N PRO A 26 4.65 -36.18 -6.40
CA PRO A 26 4.97 -35.12 -5.49
C PRO A 26 4.19 -33.88 -5.97
N ALA A 27 3.40 -33.28 -5.07
CA ALA A 27 2.80 -31.98 -5.31
C ALA A 27 3.97 -31.03 -5.64
N ALA A 28 4.06 -30.61 -6.91
CA ALA A 28 4.93 -29.52 -7.26
C ALA A 28 4.53 -28.37 -6.32
N ALA A 29 5.46 -27.93 -5.48
CA ALA A 29 5.28 -26.69 -4.76
C ALA A 29 4.95 -25.66 -5.85
N GLN A 30 3.72 -25.15 -5.86
CA GLN A 30 3.43 -23.93 -6.57
C GLN A 30 4.38 -22.92 -5.93
N GLU A 31 5.42 -22.53 -6.66
CA GLU A 31 6.06 -21.26 -6.41
C GLU A 31 4.90 -20.24 -6.44
N ASN A 32 4.57 -19.75 -5.27
CA ASN A 32 3.77 -18.55 -5.17
C ASN A 32 4.61 -17.47 -5.87
N ASN A 33 4.36 -17.29 -7.16
CA ASN A 33 4.63 -16.05 -7.83
C ASN A 33 3.60 -15.05 -7.28
N ASP A 34 3.71 -14.71 -5.98
CA ASP A 34 3.24 -13.43 -5.53
C ASP A 34 3.94 -12.43 -6.46
N PRO A 35 3.19 -11.60 -7.21
CA PRO A 35 3.83 -10.53 -7.95
C PRO A 35 4.70 -9.82 -6.93
N GLU A 36 6.03 -9.88 -7.13
CA GLU A 36 7.00 -9.20 -6.27
C GLU A 36 6.36 -7.87 -5.91
N ALA A 37 6.20 -7.62 -4.61
CA ALA A 37 5.55 -6.40 -4.15
C ALA A 37 6.40 -5.24 -4.67
N VAL A 38 6.04 -4.77 -5.87
CA VAL A 38 6.73 -3.71 -6.59
C VAL A 38 6.71 -2.51 -5.67
N GLY A 39 7.83 -2.30 -4.99
CA GLY A 39 8.12 -1.17 -4.15
C GLY A 39 7.03 -0.86 -3.13
N SER A 40 6.95 -1.58 -2.00
CA SER A 40 6.08 -1.16 -0.91
C SER A 40 6.68 0.08 -0.24
N VAL A 41 6.36 1.25 -0.78
CA VAL A 41 6.61 2.53 -0.11
C VAL A 41 5.50 2.77 0.90
N GLY A 42 5.87 3.17 2.11
CA GLY A 42 4.95 3.55 3.17
C GLY A 42 5.09 5.03 3.53
N ILE A 43 4.01 5.64 4.01
CA ILE A 43 4.02 6.97 4.61
C ILE A 43 3.02 7.00 5.76
N ARG A 44 3.41 7.59 6.89
CA ARG A 44 2.50 7.78 8.02
C ARG A 44 2.81 9.07 8.77
N LEU A 45 1.79 9.62 9.39
CA LEU A 45 1.93 10.75 10.30
C LEU A 45 2.52 10.26 11.62
N LEU A 46 3.46 11.02 12.20
CA LEU A 46 4.08 10.70 13.49
C LEU A 46 3.41 11.42 14.65
N GLU A 47 2.65 12.46 14.37
CA GLU A 47 2.02 13.30 15.39
C GLU A 47 0.71 13.91 14.90
N ALA A 48 -0.20 14.09 15.83
CA ALA A 48 -1.42 14.88 15.64
C ALA A 48 -1.37 16.14 16.51
N PRO A 49 -2.08 17.22 16.14
CA PRO A 49 -2.24 18.38 17.00
C PRO A 49 -2.76 17.98 18.39
N VAL A 50 -2.24 18.61 19.44
CA VAL A 50 -2.70 18.30 20.83
C VAL A 50 -4.19 18.49 21.00
N SER A 51 -4.77 19.47 20.29
CA SER A 51 -6.21 19.74 20.30
C SER A 51 -7.06 18.71 19.54
N LEU A 52 -6.45 17.81 18.78
CA LEU A 52 -7.12 16.84 17.91
C LEU A 52 -6.70 15.39 18.21
N GLN A 53 -6.07 15.12 19.33
CA GLN A 53 -5.59 13.76 19.68
C GLN A 53 -6.72 12.72 19.79
N ASP A 54 -7.92 13.18 20.12
CA ASP A 54 -9.12 12.33 20.20
C ASP A 54 -9.84 12.17 18.85
N ASP A 55 -9.41 12.87 17.80
CA ASP A 55 -9.94 12.72 16.44
C ASP A 55 -9.11 11.67 15.69
N PRO A 56 -9.68 10.48 15.37
CA PRO A 56 -8.95 9.43 14.67
C PRO A 56 -8.47 9.86 13.27
N ARG A 57 -9.06 10.89 12.67
CA ARG A 57 -8.62 11.43 11.39
C ARG A 57 -7.30 12.17 11.50
N ALA A 58 -7.05 12.86 12.63
CA ALA A 58 -5.82 13.60 12.86
C ALA A 58 -4.57 12.73 13.03
N MET A 59 -4.74 11.41 13.24
CA MET A 59 -3.66 10.43 13.24
C MET A 59 -3.36 9.85 11.86
N ALA A 60 -4.30 9.99 10.92
CA ALA A 60 -4.18 9.48 9.56
C ALA A 60 -3.97 10.58 8.51
N TYR A 61 -4.42 11.80 8.80
CA TYR A 61 -4.42 12.94 7.89
C TYR A 61 -3.88 14.19 8.58
N ILE A 62 -3.33 15.13 7.82
CA ILE A 62 -3.04 16.47 8.32
C ILE A 62 -4.37 17.24 8.31
N VAL A 63 -4.92 17.49 9.49
CA VAL A 63 -6.16 18.23 9.68
C VAL A 63 -5.87 19.38 10.64
N ASP A 64 -5.97 20.61 10.16
CA ASP A 64 -5.67 21.81 10.95
C ASP A 64 -6.60 22.96 10.58
N ASN A 65 -6.92 23.79 11.58
CA ASN A 65 -7.60 25.06 11.36
C ASN A 65 -6.60 26.19 11.64
N LEU A 66 -6.03 26.75 10.60
CA LEU A 66 -4.92 27.67 10.67
C LEU A 66 -5.34 29.10 10.32
N PRO A 67 -5.17 30.09 11.22
CA PRO A 67 -5.32 31.49 10.86
C PRO A 67 -4.30 31.94 9.81
N PRO A 68 -4.62 32.95 8.98
CA PRO A 68 -3.64 33.60 8.11
C PRO A 68 -2.38 34.02 8.87
N GLY A 69 -1.23 33.96 8.21
CA GLY A 69 0.09 34.26 8.81
C GLY A 69 0.67 33.14 9.70
N THR A 70 -0.01 32.00 9.82
CA THR A 70 0.43 30.89 10.66
C THR A 70 1.35 29.93 9.91
N THR A 71 2.40 29.49 10.55
CA THR A 71 3.26 28.40 10.05
C THR A 71 3.23 27.22 11.03
N ILE A 72 2.98 26.02 10.48
CA ILE A 72 3.05 24.78 11.24
C ILE A 72 3.99 23.78 10.57
N THR A 73 4.43 22.82 11.37
CA THR A 73 5.17 21.64 10.88
C THR A 73 4.48 20.36 11.32
N ARG A 74 4.60 19.30 10.51
CA ARG A 74 4.15 17.94 10.85
C ARG A 74 5.22 16.95 10.47
N ARG A 75 5.61 16.11 11.42
CA ARG A 75 6.54 15.01 11.14
C ARG A 75 5.81 13.84 10.54
N ILE A 76 6.41 13.30 9.51
CA ILE A 76 5.97 12.09 8.82
C ILE A 76 7.10 11.08 8.82
N GLU A 77 6.76 9.80 8.75
CA GLU A 77 7.72 8.73 8.50
C GLU A 77 7.46 8.16 7.11
N VAL A 78 8.55 7.99 6.36
CA VAL A 78 8.56 7.35 5.06
C VAL A 78 9.31 6.04 5.18
N SER A 79 8.77 4.95 4.65
CA SER A 79 9.35 3.63 4.79
C SER A 79 9.49 2.91 3.45
N ASN A 80 10.54 2.11 3.36
CA ASN A 80 10.78 1.16 2.29
C ASN A 80 10.55 -0.26 2.82
N GLY A 81 9.41 -0.88 2.48
CA GLY A 81 9.10 -2.27 2.85
C GLY A 81 9.56 -3.31 1.82
N SER A 82 10.32 -2.92 0.81
CA SER A 82 10.86 -3.83 -0.19
C SER A 82 12.20 -4.45 0.26
N ASP A 83 12.68 -5.42 -0.50
CA ASP A 83 13.95 -6.12 -0.31
C ASP A 83 15.15 -5.43 -0.98
N ARG A 84 14.96 -4.27 -1.62
CA ARG A 84 15.98 -3.48 -2.30
C ARG A 84 15.97 -2.02 -1.85
N GLU A 85 17.08 -1.34 -2.06
CA GLU A 85 17.16 0.10 -1.86
C GLU A 85 16.20 0.84 -2.80
N GLN A 86 15.51 1.85 -2.27
CA GLN A 86 14.56 2.69 -3.00
C GLN A 86 14.91 4.16 -2.84
N THR A 87 14.84 4.90 -3.95
CA THR A 87 14.78 6.37 -3.89
C THR A 87 13.31 6.78 -3.85
N ILE A 88 12.93 7.50 -2.79
CA ILE A 88 11.56 7.95 -2.57
C ILE A 88 11.54 9.47 -2.65
N THR A 89 10.71 10.00 -3.56
CA THR A 89 10.50 11.44 -3.72
C THR A 89 9.27 11.88 -2.94
N LEU A 90 9.40 12.95 -2.16
CA LEU A 90 8.36 13.54 -1.33
C LEU A 90 7.92 14.88 -1.91
N TYR A 91 6.60 15.08 -2.06
CA TYR A 91 6.07 16.33 -2.61
C TYR A 91 4.59 16.52 -2.28
N PRO A 92 4.12 17.77 -2.12
CA PRO A 92 2.70 18.08 -2.07
C PRO A 92 2.09 18.08 -3.49
N ALA A 93 0.83 17.70 -3.61
CA ALA A 93 0.04 17.85 -4.83
C ALA A 93 -1.41 18.23 -4.50
N ALA A 94 -2.05 18.94 -5.44
CA ALA A 94 -3.39 19.44 -5.27
C ALA A 94 -4.42 18.32 -5.12
N ALA A 95 -5.43 18.61 -4.30
CA ALA A 95 -6.64 17.83 -4.17
C ALA A 95 -7.85 18.75 -4.09
N SER A 96 -9.05 18.20 -4.17
CA SER A 96 -10.32 18.89 -4.04
C SER A 96 -11.38 17.97 -3.45
N ILE A 97 -12.50 18.54 -3.02
CA ILE A 97 -13.72 17.77 -2.75
C ILE A 97 -14.64 17.90 -3.95
N GLY A 98 -14.99 16.76 -4.54
CA GLY A 98 -15.97 16.69 -5.63
C GLY A 98 -17.38 16.89 -5.11
N GLU A 99 -18.30 17.30 -5.98
CA GLU A 99 -19.71 17.42 -5.65
C GLU A 99 -20.37 16.04 -5.48
N GLY A 100 -21.31 15.94 -4.55
CA GLY A 100 -22.08 14.72 -4.34
C GLY A 100 -21.29 13.56 -3.75
N ALA A 101 -21.33 12.40 -4.41
CA ALA A 101 -20.70 11.16 -3.94
C ALA A 101 -19.20 11.04 -4.28
N ASP A 102 -18.64 11.96 -5.06
CA ASP A 102 -17.27 11.85 -5.58
C ASP A 102 -16.19 12.05 -4.51
N GLY A 103 -16.53 12.69 -3.38
CA GLY A 103 -15.66 12.79 -2.21
C GLY A 103 -14.32 13.47 -2.51
N PHE A 104 -13.27 12.99 -1.87
CA PHE A 104 -11.91 13.54 -2.01
C PHE A 104 -11.28 13.12 -3.35
N GLN A 105 -11.01 14.10 -4.19
CA GLN A 105 -10.42 13.93 -5.51
C GLN A 105 -8.97 14.39 -5.52
N ILE A 106 -8.10 13.59 -6.13
CA ILE A 106 -6.67 13.85 -6.25
C ILE A 106 -6.41 14.44 -7.64
N GLY A 107 -5.68 15.55 -7.67
CA GLY A 107 -5.24 16.14 -8.92
C GLY A 107 -4.21 15.27 -9.66
N ASP A 108 -4.11 15.44 -10.96
CA ASP A 108 -3.20 14.69 -11.81
C ASP A 108 -1.73 15.02 -11.49
N GLY A 109 -0.90 13.99 -11.39
CA GLY A 109 0.55 14.12 -11.25
C GLY A 109 0.96 15.00 -10.05
N ARG A 110 1.63 16.13 -10.37
CA ARG A 110 2.04 17.18 -9.42
C ARG A 110 1.18 18.44 -9.60
N ALA A 111 -0.13 18.26 -9.72
CA ALA A 111 -1.05 19.38 -9.81
C ALA A 111 -0.86 20.36 -8.66
N VAL A 112 -1.02 21.65 -8.97
CA VAL A 112 -0.82 22.75 -8.01
C VAL A 112 -2.14 23.44 -7.74
N ASN A 113 -2.40 23.76 -6.48
CA ASN A 113 -3.45 24.65 -6.02
C ASN A 113 -2.86 25.63 -5.00
N GLU A 114 -3.68 26.46 -4.42
CA GLU A 114 -3.26 27.47 -3.46
C GLU A 114 -2.54 26.86 -2.26
N LEU A 115 -3.12 25.82 -1.62
CA LEU A 115 -2.52 25.16 -0.47
C LEU A 115 -1.14 24.58 -0.80
N THR A 116 -0.96 23.95 -1.95
CA THR A 116 0.34 23.38 -2.31
C THR A 116 1.44 24.43 -2.49
N THR A 117 1.09 25.69 -2.75
CA THR A 117 2.07 26.80 -2.80
C THR A 117 2.56 27.20 -1.42
N TRP A 118 1.78 26.91 -0.38
CA TRP A 118 2.11 27.16 1.04
C TRP A 118 2.84 25.97 1.68
N MET A 119 2.89 24.83 0.99
CA MET A 119 3.44 23.58 1.50
C MET A 119 4.85 23.33 1.01
N SER A 120 5.68 22.77 1.87
CA SER A 120 6.98 22.18 1.51
C SER A 120 7.19 20.89 2.31
N VAL A 121 8.03 20.00 1.76
CA VAL A 121 8.46 18.77 2.42
C VAL A 121 9.99 18.73 2.41
N ALA A 122 10.59 18.37 3.52
CA ALA A 122 12.04 18.23 3.63
C ALA A 122 12.42 16.97 4.43
N PRO A 123 13.35 16.15 3.91
CA PRO A 123 13.97 16.25 2.58
C PRO A 123 12.95 15.97 1.46
N THR A 124 13.24 16.40 0.22
CA THR A 124 12.40 16.10 -0.97
C THR A 124 12.66 14.71 -1.54
N ASP A 125 13.85 14.17 -1.29
CA ASP A 125 14.23 12.84 -1.73
C ASP A 125 14.97 12.14 -0.61
N VAL A 126 14.63 10.87 -0.39
CA VAL A 126 15.30 9.98 0.56
C VAL A 126 15.71 8.70 -0.13
N VAL A 127 16.89 8.18 0.21
CA VAL A 127 17.37 6.87 -0.27
C VAL A 127 17.33 5.91 0.89
N LEU A 128 16.38 4.97 0.84
CA LEU A 128 16.15 4.03 1.93
C LEU A 128 16.63 2.62 1.58
N PRO A 129 17.53 2.03 2.40
CA PRO A 129 17.83 0.60 2.35
C PRO A 129 16.56 -0.26 2.55
N PRO A 130 16.63 -1.57 2.21
CA PRO A 130 15.53 -2.49 2.45
C PRO A 130 15.03 -2.47 3.90
N ASN A 131 13.72 -2.47 4.08
CA ASN A 131 13.04 -2.55 5.38
C ASN A 131 13.48 -1.47 6.39
N THR A 132 13.79 -0.26 5.90
CA THR A 132 14.13 0.90 6.72
C THR A 132 13.11 2.03 6.55
N ALA A 133 13.18 3.00 7.48
CA ALA A 133 12.34 4.19 7.46
C ALA A 133 13.14 5.42 7.86
N GLU A 134 12.72 6.60 7.42
CA GLU A 134 13.30 7.91 7.76
C GLU A 134 12.19 8.92 7.99
N GLU A 135 12.46 9.91 8.84
CA GLU A 135 11.55 11.01 9.10
C GLU A 135 11.74 12.14 8.09
N ALA A 136 10.63 12.74 7.71
CA ALA A 136 10.58 13.98 6.94
C ALA A 136 9.62 14.97 7.60
N VAL A 137 9.75 16.24 7.24
CA VAL A 137 8.95 17.33 7.81
C VAL A 137 8.14 17.98 6.70
N VAL A 138 6.83 18.03 6.90
CA VAL A 138 5.89 18.84 6.12
C VAL A 138 5.76 20.18 6.81
N THR A 139 5.98 21.26 6.08
CA THR A 139 5.74 22.64 6.56
C THR A 139 4.56 23.22 5.78
N ILE A 140 3.65 23.86 6.47
CA ILE A 140 2.54 24.64 5.90
C ILE A 140 2.68 26.07 6.41
N ALA A 141 2.97 27.02 5.51
CA ALA A 141 3.13 28.43 5.82
C ALA A 141 1.98 29.22 5.18
N VAL A 142 0.91 29.44 5.93
CA VAL A 142 -0.28 30.16 5.47
C VAL A 142 0.05 31.66 5.32
N PRO A 143 -0.12 32.27 4.14
CA PRO A 143 0.11 33.71 3.95
C PRO A 143 -0.82 34.57 4.83
N GLU A 144 -0.40 35.82 5.08
CA GLU A 144 -1.22 36.78 5.84
C GLU A 144 -2.52 37.17 5.13
N ASP A 145 -2.52 37.10 3.80
CA ASP A 145 -3.64 37.40 2.91
C ASP A 145 -4.37 36.14 2.39
N ALA A 146 -4.15 34.98 3.03
CA ALA A 146 -4.82 33.75 2.65
C ALA A 146 -6.34 33.90 2.72
N PRO A 147 -7.07 33.46 1.69
CA PRO A 147 -8.53 33.51 1.71
C PRO A 147 -9.10 32.55 2.75
N GLU A 148 -10.28 32.90 3.28
CA GLU A 148 -11.06 31.98 4.10
C GLU A 148 -11.60 30.82 3.26
N GLY A 149 -11.61 29.64 3.84
CA GLY A 149 -12.18 28.44 3.22
C GLY A 149 -11.37 27.19 3.48
N GLU A 150 -11.92 26.07 3.03
CA GLU A 150 -11.27 24.77 3.13
C GLU A 150 -10.31 24.59 1.95
N GLN A 151 -9.12 24.08 2.25
CA GLN A 151 -8.06 23.82 1.29
C GLN A 151 -7.66 22.36 1.36
N TYR A 152 -7.36 21.75 0.20
CA TYR A 152 -7.09 20.32 0.11
C TYR A 152 -5.82 20.02 -0.65
N ALA A 153 -5.02 19.12 -0.12
CA ALA A 153 -3.80 18.62 -0.75
C ALA A 153 -3.53 17.17 -0.37
N VAL A 154 -2.52 16.57 -1.00
CA VAL A 154 -1.92 15.29 -0.59
C VAL A 154 -0.43 15.46 -0.52
N VAL A 155 0.19 14.98 0.55
CA VAL A 155 1.64 14.78 0.63
C VAL A 155 1.95 13.38 0.13
N TRP A 156 2.67 13.27 -0.97
CA TRP A 156 3.03 12.01 -1.60
C TRP A 156 4.42 11.55 -1.21
N ALA A 157 4.55 10.24 -1.03
CA ALA A 157 5.81 9.50 -1.13
C ALA A 157 5.73 8.62 -2.37
N GLN A 158 6.62 8.85 -3.33
CA GLN A 158 6.63 8.20 -4.63
C GLN A 158 7.96 7.53 -4.89
N THR A 159 7.92 6.29 -5.34
CA THR A 159 9.07 5.59 -5.94
C THR A 159 8.77 5.25 -7.39
N ALA A 160 9.82 5.10 -8.18
CA ALA A 160 9.72 4.75 -9.58
C ALA A 160 10.83 3.75 -9.92
N ASP A 161 10.46 2.64 -10.55
CA ASP A 161 11.43 1.69 -11.08
C ASP A 161 12.18 2.30 -12.28
N ALA A 162 13.35 1.74 -12.60
CA ALA A 162 14.00 2.07 -13.85
C ALA A 162 13.08 1.70 -15.03
N PRO A 163 13.04 2.49 -16.12
CA PRO A 163 12.29 2.12 -17.30
C PRO A 163 12.72 0.76 -17.84
N THR A 164 11.76 -0.07 -18.23
CA THR A 164 12.04 -1.33 -18.92
C THR A 164 12.57 -1.08 -20.34
N GLU A 165 13.11 -2.09 -21.00
CA GLU A 165 13.55 -2.02 -22.41
C GLU A 165 12.41 -1.58 -23.35
N THR A 166 11.16 -1.82 -22.99
CA THR A 166 9.97 -1.38 -23.72
C THR A 166 9.54 0.06 -23.40
N GLY A 167 10.28 0.76 -22.52
CA GLY A 167 9.98 2.13 -22.10
C GLY A 167 8.87 2.25 -21.06
N ILE A 168 8.37 1.13 -20.50
CA ILE A 168 7.39 1.15 -19.41
C ILE A 168 8.13 1.38 -18.10
N GLN A 169 7.64 2.33 -17.30
CA GLN A 169 8.12 2.61 -15.96
C GLN A 169 6.96 2.41 -14.96
N ASN A 170 7.18 1.58 -13.95
CA ASN A 170 6.23 1.44 -12.85
C ASN A 170 6.48 2.55 -11.82
N VAL A 171 5.42 3.21 -11.42
CA VAL A 171 5.43 4.25 -10.39
C VAL A 171 4.47 3.84 -9.30
N SER A 172 4.99 3.73 -8.08
CA SER A 172 4.17 3.48 -6.88
C SER A 172 4.14 4.74 -6.03
N ARG A 173 2.98 5.11 -5.52
CA ARG A 173 2.84 6.24 -4.61
C ARG A 173 1.79 6.00 -3.54
N VAL A 174 2.08 6.48 -2.35
CA VAL A 174 1.17 6.54 -1.21
C VAL A 174 1.15 7.96 -0.65
N GLY A 175 0.07 8.37 -0.01
CA GLY A 175 -0.03 9.77 0.41
C GLY A 175 -0.86 10.00 1.65
N ILE A 176 -0.57 11.10 2.34
CA ILE A 176 -1.32 11.62 3.47
C ILE A 176 -2.17 12.79 2.97
N ARG A 177 -3.49 12.70 3.15
CA ARG A 177 -4.42 13.80 2.83
C ARG A 177 -4.21 14.95 3.79
N THR A 178 -4.38 16.17 3.28
CA THR A 178 -4.33 17.44 4.03
C THR A 178 -5.62 18.17 3.84
N TYR A 179 -6.21 18.63 4.94
CA TYR A 179 -7.48 19.37 5.01
C TYR A 179 -7.33 20.69 5.73
#